data_25a34d05417fee963e149b9908628be6
#
_entry.id   25a34d05417fee963e149b9908628be6
#
_cell.length_a   1.000
_cell.length_b   1.000
_cell.length_c   1.000
_cell.angle_alpha   90.00
_cell.angle_beta   90.00
_cell.angle_gamma   90.00
#
_symmetry.space_group_name_H-M   'P 1'
#
loop_
_entity.id
_entity.type
_entity.pdbx_description
1 polymer ?
#
loop_
_entity_poly.entity_id
_entity_poly.type
_entity_poly.pdbx_seq_one_letter_code
_entity_poly.pdbx_strand_id
1 'polypeptide(L)'
;VYLCTKKRQNLFVQAPTGIGKTMAAMYPSVKAMGDGYAEKLFYLTAKTIARGVAVDSLEILRAHGLYFKSVMITAKEKICPLEEMECDPEHCPYAKGHYDRINKAIYDCVTNEFNITRDVLLQYANAHMVCPFELGLDVSLFVDGIICDYNYVFDPRVKLRRYFAEGAKGDFLFLVDEAHNLVDRASSMYSAAIYKEDFLNMRKLLLPYNAKIARLLAACNKEMLAFKKECDTAKGYVMIEDMESLYVKIMRLHAQMESFMEECKEIGALKPHQDEILEFYFQINQFLNIYELVDDSYEIYGEQVSDKSFMIKLYCIHPAHNLNDCIEKGNATIFFSATMLPIRYYKELLHDSEEDYAIYIPSPFPKEHRGLLIGRDVSSRYRERGPAQYEKMARYLDILVHGKTGNYMAFFPSYKMLEDVYDAAIQMGLLSDIRIVKQTAHLTEEEREQFLEQFSAEGESVLGFCILGGIFSEGIDLVGERLIGTAVIGTGLPMVCNEREIQQRYFEERDGKGFEYAYLYPGMNKVQQA
;
A
#
# COMPACT_ATOMS: atom_id res chain seq x y z
N VAL A 1 1.95 14.70 -19.90
CA VAL A 1 1.42 13.34 -20.10
C VAL A 1 1.46 12.98 -21.60
N TYR A 2 0.65 13.56 -22.46
CA TYR A 2 0.58 13.21 -23.90
C TYR A 2 1.95 13.16 -24.60
N LEU A 3 2.79 14.20 -24.41
CA LEU A 3 4.12 14.25 -25.02
C LEU A 3 5.07 13.18 -24.49
N CYS A 4 4.97 12.83 -23.21
CA CYS A 4 5.78 11.77 -22.61
C CYS A 4 5.36 10.41 -23.17
N THR A 5 4.04 10.13 -23.25
CA THR A 5 3.53 8.90 -23.88
C THR A 5 4.01 8.77 -25.32
N LYS A 6 3.91 9.83 -26.11
CA LYS A 6 4.40 9.87 -27.51
C LYS A 6 5.90 9.60 -27.63
N LYS A 7 6.70 10.07 -26.67
CA LYS A 7 8.16 9.94 -26.66
C LYS A 7 8.63 8.66 -25.94
N ARG A 8 7.73 7.88 -25.36
CA ARG A 8 8.04 6.71 -24.54
C ARG A 8 8.94 7.07 -23.34
N GLN A 9 8.54 8.10 -22.59
CA GLN A 9 9.30 8.62 -21.45
C GLN A 9 8.41 8.70 -20.23
N ASN A 10 8.98 8.46 -19.05
CA ASN A 10 8.26 8.56 -17.78
C ASN A 10 8.14 10.02 -17.33
N LEU A 11 7.13 10.30 -16.51
CA LEU A 11 6.84 11.63 -16.00
C LEU A 11 6.45 11.59 -14.52
N PHE A 12 7.12 12.39 -13.72
CA PHE A 12 6.78 12.64 -12.33
C PHE A 12 6.06 13.98 -12.20
N VAL A 13 4.87 13.97 -11.62
CA VAL A 13 4.02 15.17 -11.48
C VAL A 13 3.70 15.41 -10.02
N GLN A 14 4.26 16.45 -9.46
CA GLN A 14 3.79 16.97 -8.18
C GLN A 14 2.72 18.04 -8.45
N ALA A 15 1.50 17.82 -7.97
CA ALA A 15 0.36 18.68 -8.24
C ALA A 15 -0.59 18.71 -7.03
N PRO A 16 -1.00 19.90 -6.54
CA PRO A 16 -1.82 20.06 -5.35
C PRO A 16 -3.14 19.31 -5.41
N THR A 17 -3.71 19.03 -4.25
CA THR A 17 -5.06 18.47 -4.14
C THR A 17 -6.09 19.46 -4.70
N GLY A 18 -7.23 18.97 -5.21
CA GLY A 18 -8.35 19.80 -5.67
C GLY A 18 -8.20 20.40 -7.09
N ILE A 19 -7.09 20.16 -7.82
CA ILE A 19 -6.88 20.70 -9.18
C ILE A 19 -7.33 19.75 -10.30
N GLY A 20 -7.97 18.63 -9.98
CA GLY A 20 -8.41 17.66 -10.98
C GLY A 20 -7.28 16.79 -11.55
N LYS A 21 -6.31 16.35 -10.73
CA LYS A 21 -5.16 15.52 -11.15
C LYS A 21 -5.58 14.31 -12.00
N THR A 22 -6.61 13.58 -11.56
CA THR A 22 -7.08 12.36 -12.25
C THR A 22 -7.51 12.67 -13.68
N MET A 23 -8.35 13.67 -13.89
CA MET A 23 -8.80 14.08 -15.22
C MET A 23 -7.63 14.62 -16.05
N ALA A 24 -6.73 15.42 -15.44
CA ALA A 24 -5.56 15.99 -16.09
C ALA A 24 -4.54 14.93 -16.54
N ALA A 25 -4.51 13.75 -15.87
CA ALA A 25 -3.73 12.60 -16.31
C ALA A 25 -4.52 11.72 -17.30
N MET A 26 -5.81 11.48 -17.06
CA MET A 26 -6.65 10.57 -17.84
C MET A 26 -6.89 11.07 -19.27
N TYR A 27 -7.34 12.32 -19.42
CA TYR A 27 -7.69 12.86 -20.75
C TYR A 27 -6.53 12.80 -21.75
N PRO A 28 -5.32 13.32 -21.45
CA PRO A 28 -4.21 13.26 -22.41
C PRO A 28 -3.71 11.83 -22.65
N SER A 29 -3.91 10.93 -21.70
CA SER A 29 -3.59 9.50 -21.84
C SER A 29 -4.50 8.82 -22.84
N VAL A 30 -5.81 8.97 -22.68
CA VAL A 30 -6.81 8.43 -23.60
C VAL A 30 -6.65 9.02 -25.00
N LYS A 31 -6.34 10.35 -25.09
CA LYS A 31 -6.02 10.98 -26.37
C LYS A 31 -4.79 10.37 -27.03
N ALA A 32 -3.72 10.12 -26.28
CA ALA A 32 -2.51 9.48 -26.80
C ALA A 32 -2.79 8.06 -27.30
N MET A 33 -3.66 7.31 -26.63
CA MET A 33 -4.13 5.99 -27.10
C MET A 33 -4.92 6.11 -28.41
N GLY A 34 -5.83 7.08 -28.52
CA GLY A 34 -6.59 7.32 -29.74
C GLY A 34 -5.69 7.71 -30.94
N ASP A 35 -4.53 8.33 -30.69
CA ASP A 35 -3.52 8.67 -31.68
C ASP A 35 -2.52 7.50 -31.94
N GLY A 36 -2.72 6.32 -31.31
CA GLY A 36 -1.94 5.08 -31.52
C GLY A 36 -0.61 5.01 -30.78
N TYR A 37 -0.41 5.82 -29.72
CA TYR A 37 0.84 5.81 -28.93
C TYR A 37 0.82 4.81 -27.75
N ALA A 38 -0.33 4.24 -27.43
CA ALA A 38 -0.47 3.15 -26.48
C ALA A 38 -1.75 2.36 -26.78
N GLU A 39 -1.78 1.08 -26.44
CA GLU A 39 -2.92 0.17 -26.70
C GLU A 39 -3.77 -0.05 -25.44
N LYS A 40 -3.18 -0.01 -24.26
CA LYS A 40 -3.88 -0.31 -23.01
C LYS A 40 -3.42 0.61 -21.87
N LEU A 41 -4.40 1.10 -21.12
CA LEU A 41 -4.20 1.95 -19.96
C LEU A 41 -4.31 1.13 -18.67
N PHE A 42 -3.35 1.25 -17.76
CA PHE A 42 -3.44 0.79 -16.39
C PHE A 42 -3.50 1.99 -15.45
N TYR A 43 -4.64 2.19 -14.79
CA TYR A 43 -4.77 3.17 -13.71
C TYR A 43 -4.55 2.48 -12.37
N LEU A 44 -3.47 2.85 -11.69
CA LEU A 44 -2.95 2.17 -10.52
C LEU A 44 -3.13 3.03 -9.27
N THR A 45 -3.82 2.51 -8.27
CA THR A 45 -4.00 3.20 -6.99
C THR A 45 -4.27 2.22 -5.85
N ALA A 46 -3.71 2.47 -4.68
CA ALA A 46 -3.95 1.67 -3.47
C ALA A 46 -5.33 1.94 -2.83
N LYS A 47 -6.01 3.05 -3.20
CA LYS A 47 -7.23 3.51 -2.52
C LYS A 47 -8.50 3.21 -3.31
N THR A 48 -9.50 2.64 -2.66
CA THR A 48 -10.81 2.33 -3.26
C THR A 48 -11.51 3.60 -3.78
N ILE A 49 -11.48 4.69 -3.02
CA ILE A 49 -12.08 5.98 -3.41
C ILE A 49 -11.45 6.53 -4.71
N ALA A 50 -10.12 6.48 -4.84
CA ALA A 50 -9.44 6.95 -6.04
C ALA A 50 -9.81 6.13 -7.30
N ARG A 51 -10.18 4.84 -7.14
CA ARG A 51 -10.71 4.02 -8.24
C ARG A 51 -12.06 4.55 -8.73
N GLY A 52 -12.95 4.97 -7.82
CA GLY A 52 -14.22 5.61 -8.16
C GLY A 52 -13.99 6.89 -8.96
N VAL A 53 -13.10 7.77 -8.52
CA VAL A 53 -12.77 9.02 -9.23
C VAL A 53 -12.22 8.76 -10.64
N ALA A 54 -11.47 7.68 -10.85
CA ALA A 54 -11.01 7.28 -12.18
C ALA A 54 -12.17 6.84 -13.08
N VAL A 55 -13.12 6.06 -12.55
CA VAL A 55 -14.36 5.65 -13.25
C VAL A 55 -15.18 6.88 -13.63
N ASP A 56 -15.43 7.79 -12.68
CA ASP A 56 -16.20 9.03 -12.91
C ASP A 56 -15.55 9.91 -13.99
N SER A 57 -14.19 9.99 -13.97
CA SER A 57 -13.45 10.71 -15.01
C SER A 57 -13.67 10.11 -16.40
N LEU A 58 -13.71 8.79 -16.54
CA LEU A 58 -14.02 8.12 -17.80
C LEU A 58 -15.48 8.34 -18.21
N GLU A 59 -16.42 8.38 -17.27
CA GLU A 59 -17.83 8.68 -17.57
C GLU A 59 -18.03 10.10 -18.10
N ILE A 60 -17.35 11.08 -17.51
CA ILE A 60 -17.35 12.45 -18.01
C ILE A 60 -16.83 12.48 -19.45
N LEU A 61 -15.74 11.80 -19.75
CA LEU A 61 -15.18 11.75 -21.12
C LEU A 61 -16.14 11.03 -22.10
N ARG A 62 -16.84 9.97 -21.67
CA ARG A 62 -17.84 9.28 -22.49
C ARG A 62 -19.04 10.16 -22.79
N ALA A 63 -19.50 10.97 -21.84
CA ALA A 63 -20.57 11.95 -22.08
C ALA A 63 -20.19 12.97 -23.15
N HIS A 64 -18.87 13.14 -23.44
CA HIS A 64 -18.34 13.96 -24.51
C HIS A 64 -17.90 13.18 -25.76
N GLY A 65 -18.35 11.92 -25.91
CA GLY A 65 -18.17 11.11 -27.11
C GLY A 65 -16.97 10.17 -27.10
N LEU A 66 -16.32 9.94 -25.94
CA LEU A 66 -15.29 8.93 -25.85
C LEU A 66 -15.88 7.52 -25.96
N TYR A 67 -15.30 6.70 -26.83
CA TYR A 67 -15.56 5.25 -26.88
C TYR A 67 -14.37 4.53 -26.23
N PHE A 68 -14.53 4.12 -24.97
CA PHE A 68 -13.46 3.52 -24.15
C PHE A 68 -14.08 2.58 -23.12
N LYS A 69 -13.67 1.32 -23.11
CA LYS A 69 -14.11 0.34 -22.17
C LYS A 69 -13.09 0.16 -21.04
N SER A 70 -13.57 0.00 -19.81
CA SER A 70 -12.68 -0.20 -18.65
C SER A 70 -13.23 -1.28 -17.71
N VAL A 71 -12.31 -1.98 -17.04
CA VAL A 71 -12.62 -2.93 -15.97
C VAL A 71 -11.90 -2.55 -14.68
N MET A 72 -12.60 -2.69 -13.55
CA MET A 72 -12.03 -2.53 -12.21
C MET A 72 -11.70 -3.90 -11.63
N ILE A 73 -10.41 -4.20 -11.47
CA ILE A 73 -9.96 -5.43 -10.80
C ILE A 73 -10.03 -5.23 -9.28
N THR A 74 -10.81 -6.09 -8.64
CA THR A 74 -10.98 -6.13 -7.19
C THR A 74 -10.36 -7.42 -6.65
N ALA A 75 -9.75 -7.36 -5.47
CA ALA A 75 -9.14 -8.51 -4.83
C ALA A 75 -10.16 -9.63 -4.60
N LYS A 76 -9.70 -10.88 -4.73
CA LYS A 76 -10.56 -12.07 -4.75
C LYS A 76 -11.44 -12.17 -3.50
N GLU A 77 -10.85 -11.91 -2.33
CA GLU A 77 -11.52 -11.91 -1.03
C GLU A 77 -12.60 -10.82 -0.90
N LYS A 78 -12.51 -9.73 -1.68
CA LYS A 78 -13.48 -8.63 -1.67
C LYS A 78 -14.59 -8.77 -2.70
N ILE A 79 -14.40 -9.60 -3.73
CA ILE A 79 -15.39 -9.80 -4.78
C ILE A 79 -16.06 -11.19 -4.71
N CYS A 80 -15.51 -12.12 -3.94
CA CYS A 80 -16.12 -13.43 -3.75
C CYS A 80 -17.50 -13.29 -3.12
N PRO A 81 -18.56 -13.89 -3.69
CA PRO A 81 -19.90 -13.83 -3.11
C PRO A 81 -20.13 -14.85 -1.98
N LEU A 82 -19.16 -15.72 -1.71
CA LEU A 82 -19.23 -16.74 -0.65
C LEU A 82 -18.57 -16.22 0.62
N GLU A 83 -19.13 -16.57 1.78
CA GLU A 83 -18.56 -16.23 3.09
C GLU A 83 -17.22 -16.95 3.33
N GLU A 84 -17.11 -18.21 2.90
CA GLU A 84 -15.89 -19.00 2.95
C GLU A 84 -15.35 -19.21 1.53
N MET A 85 -14.08 -18.87 1.31
CA MET A 85 -13.42 -18.90 0.01
C MET A 85 -12.80 -20.28 -0.26
N GLU A 86 -13.61 -21.29 -0.55
CA GLU A 86 -13.11 -22.57 -1.05
C GLU A 86 -13.22 -22.61 -2.58
N CYS A 87 -12.10 -22.47 -3.27
CA CYS A 87 -12.06 -22.24 -4.72
C CYS A 87 -11.92 -23.54 -5.54
N ASP A 88 -12.44 -24.64 -5.05
CA ASP A 88 -12.49 -25.90 -5.80
C ASP A 88 -13.90 -26.18 -6.37
N PRO A 89 -14.01 -26.99 -7.46
CA PRO A 89 -15.30 -27.28 -8.09
C PRO A 89 -16.28 -28.12 -7.26
N GLU A 90 -15.84 -28.74 -6.16
CA GLU A 90 -16.71 -29.53 -5.29
C GLU A 90 -17.48 -28.63 -4.32
N HIS A 91 -16.83 -27.57 -3.83
CA HIS A 91 -17.38 -26.66 -2.81
C HIS A 91 -17.87 -25.32 -3.40
N CYS A 92 -17.26 -24.83 -4.48
CA CYS A 92 -17.61 -23.54 -5.07
C CYS A 92 -18.51 -23.70 -6.30
N PRO A 93 -19.79 -23.25 -6.27
CA PRO A 93 -20.71 -23.33 -7.41
C PRO A 93 -20.25 -22.46 -8.60
N TYR A 94 -19.49 -21.40 -8.35
CA TYR A 94 -18.93 -20.52 -9.39
C TYR A 94 -17.68 -21.12 -10.06
N ALA A 95 -16.93 -21.99 -9.37
CA ALA A 95 -15.81 -22.73 -9.95
C ALA A 95 -16.28 -23.95 -10.75
N LYS A 96 -17.36 -24.61 -10.31
CA LYS A 96 -17.94 -25.78 -10.99
C LYS A 96 -18.44 -25.43 -12.39
N GLY A 97 -17.81 -25.97 -13.43
CA GLY A 97 -18.17 -25.71 -14.83
C GLY A 97 -17.88 -24.25 -15.28
N HIS A 98 -16.98 -23.55 -14.62
CA HIS A 98 -16.59 -22.19 -14.95
C HIS A 98 -16.16 -22.06 -16.41
N TYR A 99 -15.26 -22.92 -16.86
CA TYR A 99 -14.70 -22.88 -18.21
C TYR A 99 -15.71 -23.14 -19.34
N ASP A 100 -16.82 -23.79 -19.04
CA ASP A 100 -17.89 -24.04 -20.01
C ASP A 100 -18.74 -22.78 -20.25
N ARG A 101 -18.79 -21.86 -19.29
CA ARG A 101 -19.70 -20.69 -19.26
C ARG A 101 -18.99 -19.35 -19.42
N ILE A 102 -17.68 -19.29 -19.14
CA ILE A 102 -16.95 -18.03 -19.05
C ILE A 102 -16.95 -17.25 -20.36
N ASN A 103 -16.79 -17.90 -21.51
CA ASN A 103 -16.77 -17.23 -22.80
C ASN A 103 -18.07 -16.45 -23.10
N LYS A 104 -19.22 -17.03 -22.72
CA LYS A 104 -20.51 -16.34 -22.88
C LYS A 104 -20.64 -15.18 -21.91
N ALA A 105 -20.21 -15.35 -20.66
CA ALA A 105 -20.21 -14.28 -19.67
C ALA A 105 -19.34 -13.09 -20.11
N ILE A 106 -18.13 -13.35 -20.64
CA ILE A 106 -17.23 -12.33 -21.19
C ILE A 106 -17.93 -11.60 -22.35
N TYR A 107 -18.46 -12.35 -23.32
CA TYR A 107 -19.12 -11.76 -24.49
C TYR A 107 -20.27 -10.85 -24.08
N ASP A 108 -21.17 -11.34 -23.23
CA ASP A 108 -22.33 -10.58 -22.78
C ASP A 108 -21.90 -9.32 -21.98
N CYS A 109 -20.90 -9.43 -21.12
CA CYS A 109 -20.37 -8.32 -20.33
C CYS A 109 -19.71 -7.25 -21.25
N VAL A 110 -18.78 -7.65 -22.10
CA VAL A 110 -18.02 -6.71 -22.94
C VAL A 110 -18.88 -6.06 -24.02
N THR A 111 -19.92 -6.73 -24.52
CA THR A 111 -20.79 -6.13 -25.55
C THR A 111 -21.78 -5.12 -24.97
N ASN A 112 -22.22 -5.30 -23.73
CA ASN A 112 -23.25 -4.44 -23.16
C ASN A 112 -22.72 -3.33 -22.24
N GLU A 113 -21.49 -3.47 -21.69
CA GLU A 113 -20.97 -2.57 -20.67
C GLU A 113 -19.76 -1.76 -21.17
N PHE A 114 -19.61 -0.55 -20.65
CA PHE A 114 -18.46 0.31 -20.83
C PHE A 114 -17.60 0.40 -19.57
N ASN A 115 -18.23 0.58 -18.39
CA ASN A 115 -17.59 0.58 -17.08
C ASN A 115 -17.89 -0.72 -16.36
N ILE A 116 -16.95 -1.65 -16.39
CA ILE A 116 -17.11 -2.96 -15.76
C ILE A 116 -16.56 -2.86 -14.32
N THR A 117 -17.42 -2.35 -13.44
CA THR A 117 -17.15 -2.19 -12.01
C THR A 117 -17.29 -3.53 -11.26
N ARG A 118 -16.98 -3.53 -9.95
CA ARG A 118 -17.20 -4.69 -9.07
C ARG A 118 -18.65 -5.21 -9.14
N ASP A 119 -19.63 -4.31 -9.08
CA ASP A 119 -21.05 -4.69 -9.03
C ASP A 119 -21.53 -5.23 -10.37
N VAL A 120 -21.04 -4.68 -11.48
CA VAL A 120 -21.29 -5.22 -12.83
C VAL A 120 -20.68 -6.63 -12.95
N LEU A 121 -19.44 -6.85 -12.51
CA LEU A 121 -18.83 -8.18 -12.51
C LEU A 121 -19.65 -9.18 -11.69
N LEU A 122 -20.13 -8.80 -10.51
CA LEU A 122 -20.99 -9.64 -9.67
C LEU A 122 -22.33 -9.96 -10.36
N GLN A 123 -22.94 -9.00 -11.05
CA GLN A 123 -24.19 -9.20 -11.80
C GLN A 123 -24.03 -10.27 -12.89
N TYR A 124 -23.00 -10.12 -13.75
CA TYR A 124 -22.74 -11.09 -14.82
C TYR A 124 -22.24 -12.44 -14.28
N ALA A 125 -21.41 -12.43 -13.24
CA ALA A 125 -20.94 -13.64 -12.58
C ALA A 125 -22.11 -14.47 -12.01
N ASN A 126 -23.08 -13.84 -11.36
CA ASN A 126 -24.28 -14.50 -10.84
C ASN A 126 -25.18 -14.98 -11.96
N ALA A 127 -25.40 -14.20 -13.03
CA ALA A 127 -26.25 -14.58 -14.16
C ALA A 127 -25.70 -15.79 -14.91
N HIS A 128 -24.37 -15.93 -15.01
CA HIS A 128 -23.71 -17.02 -15.72
C HIS A 128 -23.13 -18.10 -14.80
N MET A 129 -23.22 -17.95 -13.49
CA MET A 129 -22.61 -18.86 -12.50
C MET A 129 -21.10 -19.09 -12.75
N VAL A 130 -20.33 -17.99 -12.91
CA VAL A 130 -18.87 -17.99 -13.09
C VAL A 130 -18.20 -17.20 -11.97
N CYS A 131 -16.92 -17.50 -11.66
CA CYS A 131 -16.17 -16.76 -10.65
C CYS A 131 -16.04 -15.28 -11.07
N PRO A 132 -16.50 -14.30 -10.26
CA PRO A 132 -16.42 -12.88 -10.62
C PRO A 132 -14.99 -12.36 -10.69
N PHE A 133 -14.07 -12.91 -9.90
CA PHE A 133 -12.66 -12.56 -9.97
C PHE A 133 -12.04 -12.99 -11.29
N GLU A 134 -12.19 -14.26 -11.67
CA GLU A 134 -11.67 -14.78 -12.95
C GLU A 134 -12.33 -14.09 -14.14
N LEU A 135 -13.66 -13.82 -14.07
CA LEU A 135 -14.36 -13.05 -15.09
C LEU A 135 -13.72 -11.66 -15.28
N GLY A 136 -13.42 -10.94 -14.20
CA GLY A 136 -12.75 -9.64 -14.27
C GLY A 136 -11.36 -9.71 -14.92
N LEU A 137 -10.60 -10.76 -14.59
CA LEU A 137 -9.30 -11.00 -15.19
C LEU A 137 -9.40 -11.29 -16.70
N ASP A 138 -10.37 -12.09 -17.12
CA ASP A 138 -10.54 -12.46 -18.54
C ASP A 138 -11.12 -11.30 -19.35
N VAL A 139 -12.08 -10.55 -18.81
CA VAL A 139 -12.63 -9.31 -19.39
C VAL A 139 -11.53 -8.28 -19.63
N SER A 140 -10.49 -8.22 -18.76
CA SER A 140 -9.39 -7.27 -18.91
C SER A 140 -8.67 -7.36 -20.25
N LEU A 141 -8.71 -8.51 -20.92
CA LEU A 141 -8.11 -8.69 -22.24
C LEU A 141 -8.85 -7.93 -23.35
N PHE A 142 -10.14 -7.66 -23.18
CA PHE A 142 -11.03 -7.11 -24.19
C PHE A 142 -11.41 -5.64 -23.98
N VAL A 143 -10.82 -4.97 -23.00
CA VAL A 143 -11.09 -3.57 -22.66
C VAL A 143 -9.86 -2.71 -22.87
N ASP A 144 -10.05 -1.40 -23.02
CA ASP A 144 -9.00 -0.42 -23.28
C ASP A 144 -8.25 -0.02 -21.98
N GLY A 145 -8.94 -0.05 -20.85
CA GLY A 145 -8.39 0.37 -19.55
C GLY A 145 -8.64 -0.62 -18.41
N ILE A 146 -7.66 -0.73 -17.53
CA ILE A 146 -7.69 -1.53 -16.30
C ILE A 146 -7.44 -0.61 -15.13
N ILE A 147 -8.38 -0.58 -14.18
CA ILE A 147 -8.27 0.16 -12.91
C ILE A 147 -8.01 -0.86 -11.82
N CYS A 148 -6.86 -0.79 -11.14
CA CYS A 148 -6.49 -1.80 -10.15
C CYS A 148 -5.52 -1.27 -9.07
N ASP A 149 -5.21 -2.10 -8.08
CA ASP A 149 -4.16 -1.85 -7.10
C ASP A 149 -2.76 -1.98 -7.74
N TYR A 150 -1.76 -1.28 -7.18
CA TYR A 150 -0.35 -1.39 -7.57
C TYR A 150 0.15 -2.84 -7.63
N ASN A 151 -0.34 -3.71 -6.73
CA ASN A 151 0.07 -5.10 -6.62
C ASN A 151 -0.14 -5.87 -7.92
N TYR A 152 -1.19 -5.55 -8.70
CA TYR A 152 -1.48 -6.23 -9.96
C TYR A 152 -0.47 -5.95 -11.08
N VAL A 153 0.38 -4.93 -10.90
CA VAL A 153 1.48 -4.63 -11.83
C VAL A 153 2.83 -4.94 -11.21
N PHE A 154 3.04 -4.56 -9.95
CA PHE A 154 4.39 -4.53 -9.35
C PHE A 154 4.68 -5.68 -8.39
N ASP A 155 3.70 -6.29 -7.69
CA ASP A 155 3.99 -7.36 -6.74
C ASP A 155 4.33 -8.67 -7.46
N PRO A 156 5.52 -9.24 -7.29
CA PRO A 156 5.94 -10.47 -7.99
C PRO A 156 5.02 -11.67 -7.74
N ARG A 157 4.26 -11.68 -6.65
CA ARG A 157 3.34 -12.78 -6.28
C ARG A 157 1.99 -12.71 -6.99
N VAL A 158 1.46 -11.48 -7.18
CA VAL A 158 0.08 -11.27 -7.63
C VAL A 158 -0.03 -10.52 -8.96
N LYS A 159 1.10 -10.04 -9.51
CA LYS A 159 1.09 -9.32 -10.79
C LYS A 159 0.37 -10.13 -11.88
N LEU A 160 -0.35 -9.43 -12.73
CA LEU A 160 -1.11 -10.00 -13.83
C LEU A 160 -0.17 -10.65 -14.86
N ARG A 161 0.15 -11.93 -14.68
CA ARG A 161 1.10 -12.68 -15.52
C ARG A 161 0.73 -12.65 -17.01
N ARG A 162 -0.58 -12.51 -17.33
CA ARG A 162 -1.06 -12.36 -18.71
C ARG A 162 -0.52 -11.11 -19.44
N TYR A 163 -0.06 -10.10 -18.67
CA TYR A 163 0.55 -8.86 -19.18
C TYR A 163 2.03 -8.74 -18.80
N PHE A 164 2.42 -9.26 -17.65
CA PHE A 164 3.72 -9.00 -17.01
C PHE A 164 4.55 -10.26 -16.79
N ALA A 165 4.28 -11.35 -17.56
CA ALA A 165 5.16 -12.51 -17.58
C ALA A 165 6.57 -12.14 -18.06
N GLU A 166 7.53 -13.00 -17.79
CA GLU A 166 8.89 -12.83 -18.25
C GLU A 166 8.92 -12.74 -19.80
N GLY A 167 9.68 -11.78 -20.32
CA GLY A 167 9.74 -11.50 -21.76
C GLY A 167 8.51 -10.81 -22.38
N ALA A 168 7.40 -10.65 -21.64
CA ALA A 168 6.25 -9.92 -22.14
C ALA A 168 6.53 -8.41 -22.19
N LYS A 169 6.16 -7.76 -23.30
CA LYS A 169 6.11 -6.30 -23.47
C LYS A 169 4.82 -5.95 -24.18
N GLY A 170 4.28 -4.75 -23.92
CA GLY A 170 3.10 -4.26 -24.59
C GLY A 170 3.12 -2.73 -24.66
N ASP A 171 2.30 -2.19 -25.54
CA ASP A 171 2.15 -0.73 -25.64
C ASP A 171 1.25 -0.20 -24.49
N PHE A 172 1.70 -0.44 -23.24
CA PHE A 172 0.98 -0.07 -22.02
C PHE A 172 1.33 1.33 -21.56
N LEU A 173 0.33 2.05 -21.06
CA LEU A 173 0.49 3.31 -20.36
C LEU A 173 0.08 3.13 -18.89
N PHE A 174 1.00 3.42 -17.97
CA PHE A 174 0.74 3.35 -16.55
C PHE A 174 0.44 4.74 -15.98
N LEU A 175 -0.70 4.90 -15.31
CA LEU A 175 -1.05 6.06 -14.50
C LEU A 175 -0.97 5.64 -13.03
N VAL A 176 0.04 6.12 -12.32
CA VAL A 176 0.27 5.79 -10.91
C VAL A 176 -0.21 6.94 -10.04
N ASP A 177 -1.41 6.81 -9.51
CA ASP A 177 -2.03 7.81 -8.64
C ASP A 177 -1.55 7.65 -7.20
N GLU A 178 -1.41 8.76 -6.50
CA GLU A 178 -0.80 8.84 -5.16
C GLU A 178 0.54 8.08 -5.09
N ALA A 179 1.38 8.34 -6.09
CA ALA A 179 2.63 7.61 -6.34
C ALA A 179 3.61 7.64 -5.15
N HIS A 180 3.48 8.61 -4.24
CA HIS A 180 4.26 8.66 -3.01
C HIS A 180 4.08 7.40 -2.13
N ASN A 181 2.90 6.76 -2.19
CA ASN A 181 2.62 5.53 -1.45
C ASN A 181 3.32 4.30 -2.07
N LEU A 182 3.70 4.37 -3.35
CA LEU A 182 4.32 3.24 -4.03
C LEU A 182 5.72 2.93 -3.48
N VAL A 183 6.44 3.89 -2.91
CA VAL A 183 7.79 3.66 -2.32
C VAL A 183 7.74 2.61 -1.20
N ASP A 184 6.95 2.88 -0.15
CA ASP A 184 6.82 1.95 0.98
C ASP A 184 6.15 0.63 0.56
N ARG A 185 5.19 0.69 -0.35
CA ARG A 185 4.52 -0.49 -0.90
C ARG A 185 5.48 -1.37 -1.69
N ALA A 186 6.29 -0.79 -2.57
CA ALA A 186 7.29 -1.53 -3.34
C ALA A 186 8.35 -2.15 -2.43
N SER A 187 8.90 -1.38 -1.48
CA SER A 187 9.80 -1.94 -0.47
C SER A 187 9.20 -3.18 0.22
N SER A 188 7.91 -3.11 0.60
CA SER A 188 7.21 -4.26 1.21
C SER A 188 6.98 -5.43 0.25
N MET A 189 6.62 -5.17 -1.03
CA MET A 189 6.40 -6.20 -2.05
C MET A 189 7.65 -7.02 -2.34
N TYR A 190 8.79 -6.34 -2.35
CA TYR A 190 10.10 -6.92 -2.65
C TYR A 190 10.91 -7.29 -1.41
N SER A 191 10.32 -7.28 -0.23
CA SER A 191 10.90 -7.78 1.01
C SER A 191 10.26 -9.11 1.44
N ALA A 192 11.03 -9.94 2.15
CA ALA A 192 10.53 -11.17 2.73
C ALA A 192 11.16 -11.45 4.10
N ALA A 193 10.42 -12.09 4.98
CA ALA A 193 10.89 -12.46 6.31
C ALA A 193 10.53 -13.90 6.65
N ILE A 194 11.41 -14.55 7.41
CA ILE A 194 11.18 -15.87 8.01
C ILE A 194 11.42 -15.82 9.50
N TYR A 195 10.62 -16.55 10.25
CA TYR A 195 10.68 -16.60 11.71
C TYR A 195 11.17 -17.97 12.18
N LYS A 196 12.16 -17.96 13.04
CA LYS A 196 12.77 -19.20 13.58
C LYS A 196 11.75 -20.11 14.27
N GLU A 197 10.77 -19.51 14.91
CA GLU A 197 9.71 -20.19 15.65
C GLU A 197 8.78 -21.00 14.73
N ASP A 198 8.53 -20.52 13.53
CA ASP A 198 7.71 -21.21 12.53
C ASP A 198 8.35 -22.53 12.10
N PHE A 199 9.68 -22.54 11.92
CA PHE A 199 10.42 -23.78 11.64
C PHE A 199 10.33 -24.79 12.80
N LEU A 200 10.33 -24.31 14.05
CA LEU A 200 10.18 -25.18 15.21
C LEU A 200 8.76 -25.74 15.35
N ASN A 201 7.76 -24.92 15.13
CA ASN A 201 6.35 -25.31 15.19
C ASN A 201 6.02 -26.31 14.08
N MET A 202 6.42 -26.00 12.85
CA MET A 202 6.25 -26.91 11.71
C MET A 202 6.98 -28.24 11.91
N ARG A 203 8.19 -28.20 12.50
CA ARG A 203 8.91 -29.43 12.85
C ARG A 203 8.15 -30.30 13.84
N LYS A 204 7.56 -29.71 14.88
CA LYS A 204 6.75 -30.44 15.88
C LYS A 204 5.54 -31.09 15.21
N LEU A 205 4.88 -30.36 14.35
CA LEU A 205 3.69 -30.81 13.63
C LEU A 205 4.02 -31.97 12.66
N LEU A 206 5.07 -31.85 11.86
CA LEU A 206 5.37 -32.80 10.78
C LEU A 206 6.27 -33.98 11.19
N LEU A 207 6.92 -33.94 12.38
CA LEU A 207 7.83 -35.01 12.82
C LEU A 207 7.18 -36.41 12.85
N PRO A 208 5.92 -36.61 13.26
CA PRO A 208 5.27 -37.91 13.25
C PRO A 208 5.01 -38.47 11.84
N TYR A 209 4.92 -37.59 10.83
CA TYR A 209 4.47 -37.94 9.48
C TYR A 209 5.61 -37.98 8.46
N ASN A 210 6.60 -37.08 8.58
CA ASN A 210 7.73 -37.00 7.65
C ASN A 210 9.04 -36.65 8.36
N ALA A 211 9.81 -37.68 8.74
CA ALA A 211 11.10 -37.52 9.43
C ALA A 211 12.16 -36.78 8.57
N LYS A 212 12.04 -36.80 7.22
CA LYS A 212 12.98 -36.12 6.33
C LYS A 212 12.75 -34.60 6.39
N ILE A 213 11.50 -34.17 6.27
CA ILE A 213 11.12 -32.74 6.42
C ILE A 213 11.50 -32.25 7.82
N ALA A 214 11.19 -33.01 8.87
CA ALA A 214 11.53 -32.63 10.24
C ALA A 214 13.05 -32.43 10.46
N ARG A 215 13.91 -33.20 9.79
CA ARG A 215 15.37 -33.01 9.83
C ARG A 215 15.80 -31.74 9.08
N LEU A 216 15.20 -31.44 7.94
CA LEU A 216 15.49 -30.21 7.18
C LEU A 216 15.07 -28.96 7.97
N LEU A 217 13.88 -28.98 8.58
CA LEU A 217 13.40 -27.92 9.48
C LEU A 217 14.36 -27.71 10.67
N ALA A 218 14.87 -28.80 11.27
CA ALA A 218 15.87 -28.71 12.34
C ALA A 218 17.20 -28.11 11.84
N ALA A 219 17.61 -28.41 10.61
CA ALA A 219 18.82 -27.87 10.01
C ALA A 219 18.70 -26.36 9.74
N CYS A 220 17.57 -25.88 9.21
CA CYS A 220 17.28 -24.46 9.05
C CYS A 220 17.25 -23.74 10.40
N ASN A 221 16.54 -24.28 11.38
CA ASN A 221 16.49 -23.71 12.73
C ASN A 221 17.87 -23.58 13.38
N LYS A 222 18.78 -24.56 13.14
CA LYS A 222 20.16 -24.51 13.65
C LYS A 222 20.94 -23.33 13.07
N GLU A 223 20.82 -23.05 11.78
CA GLU A 223 21.46 -21.87 11.15
C GLU A 223 20.89 -20.57 11.71
N MET A 224 19.56 -20.46 11.77
CA MET A 224 18.91 -19.27 12.33
C MET A 224 19.29 -19.03 13.79
N LEU A 225 19.52 -20.11 14.56
CA LEU A 225 19.99 -20.01 15.93
C LEU A 225 21.44 -19.48 16.02
N ALA A 226 22.29 -19.73 15.02
CA ALA A 226 23.62 -19.15 14.97
C ALA A 226 23.54 -17.62 14.81
N PHE A 227 22.77 -17.12 13.85
CA PHE A 227 22.53 -15.68 13.68
C PHE A 227 21.89 -15.04 14.91
N LYS A 228 20.94 -15.72 15.56
CA LYS A 228 20.34 -15.22 16.80
C LYS A 228 21.37 -15.00 17.91
N LYS A 229 22.39 -15.87 18.01
CA LYS A 229 23.46 -15.73 19.00
C LYS A 229 24.39 -14.55 18.72
N GLU A 230 24.51 -14.14 17.45
CA GLU A 230 25.32 -13.01 17.00
C GLU A 230 24.57 -11.68 17.15
N CYS A 231 23.26 -11.71 17.41
CA CYS A 231 22.46 -10.51 17.60
C CYS A 231 23.11 -9.57 18.63
N ASP A 232 23.30 -8.32 18.23
CA ASP A 232 23.73 -7.27 19.14
C ASP A 232 22.65 -7.01 20.20
N THR A 233 22.90 -7.48 21.42
CA THR A 233 21.95 -7.36 22.52
C THR A 233 21.60 -5.91 22.87
N ALA A 234 22.47 -4.93 22.56
CA ALA A 234 22.18 -3.51 22.79
C ALA A 234 21.21 -2.93 21.76
N LYS A 235 21.28 -3.39 20.50
CA LYS A 235 20.41 -2.97 19.40
C LYS A 235 19.31 -3.97 19.09
N GLY A 236 19.50 -5.23 19.46
CA GLY A 236 18.56 -6.31 19.21
C GLY A 236 18.52 -6.78 17.74
N TYR A 237 19.52 -6.47 16.92
CA TYR A 237 19.65 -6.93 15.54
C TYR A 237 21.09 -7.20 15.13
N VAL A 238 21.27 -7.95 14.05
CA VAL A 238 22.55 -8.28 13.43
C VAL A 238 22.43 -8.16 11.91
N MET A 239 23.43 -7.56 11.26
CA MET A 239 23.54 -7.58 9.79
C MET A 239 24.10 -8.93 9.35
N ILE A 240 23.57 -9.48 8.26
CA ILE A 240 23.93 -10.79 7.74
C ILE A 240 24.55 -10.59 6.35
N GLU A 241 25.87 -10.76 6.25
CA GLU A 241 26.60 -10.62 4.99
C GLU A 241 26.49 -11.88 4.12
N ASP A 242 26.44 -13.05 4.74
CA ASP A 242 26.35 -14.35 4.05
C ASP A 242 25.31 -15.25 4.70
N MET A 243 24.33 -15.67 3.92
CA MET A 243 23.31 -16.65 4.31
C MET A 243 23.16 -17.82 3.32
N GLU A 244 24.14 -18.03 2.45
CA GLU A 244 24.08 -19.09 1.42
C GLU A 244 23.79 -20.48 2.02
N SER A 245 24.43 -20.80 3.16
CA SER A 245 24.17 -22.06 3.89
C SER A 245 22.70 -22.22 4.30
N LEU A 246 22.06 -21.17 4.79
CA LEU A 246 20.65 -21.18 5.17
C LEU A 246 19.77 -21.27 3.92
N TYR A 247 20.05 -20.48 2.88
CA TYR A 247 19.32 -20.48 1.61
C TYR A 247 19.25 -21.88 1.01
N VAL A 248 20.39 -22.57 0.87
CA VAL A 248 20.43 -23.94 0.33
C VAL A 248 19.60 -24.92 1.17
N LYS A 249 19.57 -24.76 2.51
CA LYS A 249 18.75 -25.60 3.37
C LYS A 249 17.26 -25.31 3.20
N ILE A 250 16.86 -24.04 3.08
CA ILE A 250 15.47 -23.65 2.82
C ILE A 250 15.02 -24.15 1.45
N MET A 251 15.84 -24.05 0.41
CA MET A 251 15.54 -24.56 -0.93
C MET A 251 15.29 -26.07 -0.91
N ARG A 252 16.13 -26.84 -0.19
CA ARG A 252 15.92 -28.28 -0.02
C ARG A 252 14.66 -28.60 0.77
N LEU A 253 14.35 -27.80 1.79
CA LEU A 253 13.11 -27.93 2.55
C LEU A 253 11.90 -27.67 1.67
N HIS A 254 11.91 -26.59 0.90
CA HIS A 254 10.84 -26.21 -0.02
C HIS A 254 10.54 -27.34 -1.01
N ALA A 255 11.54 -27.87 -1.70
CA ALA A 255 11.37 -28.99 -2.65
C ALA A 255 10.80 -30.26 -2.00
N GLN A 256 11.14 -30.53 -0.71
CA GLN A 256 10.56 -31.68 -0.01
C GLN A 256 9.12 -31.40 0.47
N MET A 257 8.80 -30.16 0.85
CA MET A 257 7.44 -29.78 1.20
C MET A 257 6.54 -29.82 -0.03
N GLU A 258 6.98 -29.32 -1.18
CA GLU A 258 6.24 -29.39 -2.44
C GLU A 258 5.82 -30.82 -2.76
N SER A 259 6.76 -31.77 -2.69
CA SER A 259 6.46 -33.21 -2.88
C SER A 259 5.50 -33.78 -1.83
N PHE A 260 5.50 -33.23 -0.61
CA PHE A 260 4.68 -33.70 0.49
C PHE A 260 3.26 -33.10 0.48
N MET A 261 3.03 -31.97 -0.21
CA MET A 261 1.72 -31.28 -0.19
C MET A 261 0.57 -32.16 -0.67
N GLU A 262 0.79 -33.02 -1.68
CA GLU A 262 -0.23 -33.96 -2.15
C GLU A 262 -0.48 -35.08 -1.12
N GLU A 263 0.59 -35.67 -0.55
CA GLU A 263 0.47 -36.70 0.50
C GLU A 263 -0.23 -36.14 1.75
N CYS A 264 0.03 -34.87 2.09
CA CYS A 264 -0.52 -34.19 3.27
C CYS A 264 -2.05 -34.13 3.26
N LYS A 265 -2.68 -33.97 2.11
CA LYS A 265 -4.15 -33.92 1.94
C LYS A 265 -4.82 -35.21 2.36
N GLU A 266 -4.17 -36.36 2.19
CA GLU A 266 -4.67 -37.68 2.50
C GLU A 266 -4.51 -38.05 4.01
N ILE A 267 -3.67 -37.31 4.73
CA ILE A 267 -3.42 -37.55 6.15
C ILE A 267 -4.51 -36.87 6.99
N GLY A 268 -5.52 -37.61 7.43
CA GLY A 268 -6.67 -37.09 8.15
C GLY A 268 -6.33 -36.27 9.41
N ALA A 269 -5.26 -36.63 10.11
CA ALA A 269 -4.78 -35.90 11.30
C ALA A 269 -4.17 -34.52 10.96
N LEU A 270 -3.75 -34.27 9.71
CA LEU A 270 -3.22 -32.99 9.25
C LEU A 270 -4.30 -32.07 8.65
N LYS A 271 -5.52 -32.55 8.42
CA LYS A 271 -6.62 -31.74 7.88
C LYS A 271 -6.84 -30.40 8.62
N PRO A 272 -6.85 -30.35 9.98
CA PRO A 272 -7.02 -29.10 10.71
C PRO A 272 -5.84 -28.14 10.59
N HIS A 273 -4.70 -28.59 10.07
CA HIS A 273 -3.43 -27.84 9.95
C HIS A 273 -3.03 -27.56 8.50
N GLN A 274 -3.90 -27.84 7.53
CA GLN A 274 -3.57 -27.66 6.12
C GLN A 274 -3.25 -26.20 5.79
N ASP A 275 -4.02 -25.26 6.32
CA ASP A 275 -3.79 -23.84 6.12
C ASP A 275 -2.46 -23.38 6.72
N GLU A 276 -2.14 -23.82 7.95
CA GLU A 276 -0.85 -23.52 8.61
C GLU A 276 0.34 -24.06 7.81
N ILE A 277 0.22 -25.29 7.26
CA ILE A 277 1.26 -25.90 6.45
C ILE A 277 1.42 -25.16 5.11
N LEU A 278 0.30 -24.76 4.49
CA LEU A 278 0.27 -24.03 3.23
C LEU A 278 0.84 -22.61 3.39
N GLU A 279 0.46 -21.90 4.44
CA GLU A 279 1.00 -20.59 4.78
C GLU A 279 2.52 -20.64 4.97
N PHE A 280 3.01 -21.60 5.73
CA PHE A 280 4.45 -21.80 5.92
C PHE A 280 5.15 -22.13 4.59
N TYR A 281 4.57 -22.97 3.75
CA TYR A 281 5.09 -23.28 2.42
C TYR A 281 5.19 -22.02 1.55
N PHE A 282 4.14 -21.20 1.51
CA PHE A 282 4.17 -19.94 0.77
C PHE A 282 5.13 -18.92 1.34
N GLN A 283 5.30 -18.86 2.64
CA GLN A 283 6.28 -17.99 3.29
C GLN A 283 7.71 -18.33 2.87
N ILE A 284 8.12 -19.61 2.92
CA ILE A 284 9.46 -20.02 2.46
C ILE A 284 9.63 -19.86 0.96
N ASN A 285 8.59 -20.10 0.15
CA ASN A 285 8.61 -19.88 -1.29
C ASN A 285 8.82 -18.39 -1.62
N GLN A 286 8.09 -17.49 -0.94
CA GLN A 286 8.30 -16.04 -1.08
C GLN A 286 9.73 -15.64 -0.71
N PHE A 287 10.24 -16.16 0.40
CA PHE A 287 11.59 -15.85 0.85
C PHE A 287 12.65 -16.27 -0.17
N LEU A 288 12.51 -17.45 -0.78
CA LEU A 288 13.40 -17.92 -1.84
C LEU A 288 13.32 -17.03 -3.09
N ASN A 289 12.11 -16.70 -3.54
CA ASN A 289 11.91 -15.85 -4.72
C ASN A 289 12.49 -14.44 -4.52
N ILE A 290 12.35 -13.87 -3.31
CA ILE A 290 12.96 -12.57 -3.01
C ILE A 290 14.48 -12.67 -2.88
N TYR A 291 15.02 -13.77 -2.34
CA TYR A 291 16.46 -13.96 -2.26
C TYR A 291 17.15 -13.95 -3.63
N GLU A 292 16.48 -14.45 -4.66
CA GLU A 292 16.98 -14.40 -6.05
C GLU A 292 17.05 -12.97 -6.62
N LEU A 293 16.34 -12.02 -6.01
CA LEU A 293 16.34 -10.61 -6.40
C LEU A 293 17.34 -9.77 -5.59
N VAL A 294 17.99 -10.35 -4.59
CA VAL A 294 18.90 -9.61 -3.69
C VAL A 294 20.12 -9.12 -4.46
N ASP A 295 20.31 -7.81 -4.42
CA ASP A 295 21.45 -7.08 -4.97
C ASP A 295 21.86 -5.95 -3.99
N ASP A 296 22.63 -4.99 -4.45
CA ASP A 296 23.11 -3.85 -3.65
C ASP A 296 21.98 -2.92 -3.16
N SER A 297 20.75 -3.10 -3.61
CA SER A 297 19.55 -2.38 -3.15
C SER A 297 18.90 -2.99 -1.90
N TYR A 298 19.46 -4.11 -1.42
CA TYR A 298 18.95 -4.85 -0.27
C TYR A 298 19.91 -4.81 0.92
N GLU A 299 19.31 -4.95 2.08
CA GLU A 299 20.03 -5.29 3.31
C GLU A 299 19.42 -6.55 3.94
N ILE A 300 20.26 -7.48 4.38
CA ILE A 300 19.82 -8.68 5.08
C ILE A 300 20.16 -8.54 6.55
N TYR A 301 19.14 -8.70 7.41
CA TYR A 301 19.36 -8.59 8.85
C TYR A 301 18.53 -9.61 9.64
N GLY A 302 19.06 -9.97 10.81
CA GLY A 302 18.36 -10.75 11.83
C GLY A 302 17.95 -9.87 13.00
N GLU A 303 16.73 -10.00 13.48
CA GLU A 303 16.19 -9.18 14.56
C GLU A 303 15.48 -10.03 15.62
N GLN A 304 15.72 -9.69 16.88
CA GLN A 304 14.96 -10.19 18.01
C GLN A 304 13.66 -9.38 18.14
N VAL A 305 12.56 -9.87 17.54
CA VAL A 305 11.26 -9.18 17.54
C VAL A 305 10.61 -9.20 18.93
N SER A 306 10.85 -10.24 19.70
CA SER A 306 10.42 -10.39 21.09
C SER A 306 11.33 -11.38 21.82
N ASP A 307 11.18 -11.53 23.14
CA ASP A 307 11.96 -12.49 23.94
C ASP A 307 11.97 -13.92 23.37
N LYS A 308 10.93 -14.27 22.62
CA LYS A 308 10.72 -15.62 22.08
C LYS A 308 10.78 -15.69 20.56
N SER A 309 10.87 -14.58 19.84
CA SER A 309 10.79 -14.53 18.39
C SER A 309 12.01 -13.90 17.76
N PHE A 310 12.66 -14.62 16.83
CA PHE A 310 13.78 -14.17 16.03
C PHE A 310 13.43 -14.27 14.54
N MET A 311 13.62 -13.16 13.83
CA MET A 311 13.32 -13.00 12.41
C MET A 311 14.61 -12.81 11.61
N ILE A 312 14.64 -13.32 10.39
CA ILE A 312 15.59 -12.92 9.35
C ILE A 312 14.79 -12.27 8.24
N LYS A 313 15.19 -11.06 7.83
CA LYS A 313 14.51 -10.28 6.78
C LYS A 313 15.46 -9.94 5.64
N LEU A 314 14.98 -10.19 4.42
CA LEU A 314 15.51 -9.63 3.18
C LEU A 314 14.78 -8.29 2.98
N TYR A 315 15.47 -7.18 3.19
CA TYR A 315 14.87 -5.85 3.18
C TYR A 315 15.26 -5.09 1.93
N CYS A 316 14.31 -4.91 1.02
CA CYS A 316 14.48 -4.06 -0.16
C CYS A 316 14.38 -2.59 0.26
N ILE A 317 15.51 -1.92 0.37
CA ILE A 317 15.61 -0.51 0.78
C ILE A 317 15.39 0.42 -0.40
N HIS A 318 15.87 0.03 -1.59
CA HIS A 318 15.82 0.84 -2.79
C HIS A 318 15.06 0.08 -3.91
N PRO A 319 13.71 0.20 -3.97
CA PRO A 319 12.90 -0.66 -4.83
C PRO A 319 12.93 -0.31 -6.32
N ALA A 320 13.61 0.77 -6.75
CA ALA A 320 13.59 1.25 -8.13
C ALA A 320 14.00 0.17 -9.14
N HIS A 321 15.07 -0.60 -8.86
CA HIS A 321 15.52 -1.66 -9.77
C HIS A 321 14.42 -2.69 -10.05
N ASN A 322 13.78 -3.17 -9.00
CA ASN A 322 12.68 -4.15 -9.11
C ASN A 322 11.43 -3.58 -9.80
N LEU A 323 11.12 -2.29 -9.57
CA LEU A 323 10.00 -1.62 -10.24
C LEU A 323 10.27 -1.43 -11.73
N ASN A 324 11.51 -1.16 -12.13
CA ASN A 324 11.92 -0.95 -13.51
C ASN A 324 11.58 -2.15 -14.38
N ASP A 325 11.73 -3.38 -13.87
CA ASP A 325 11.37 -4.61 -14.59
C ASP A 325 9.91 -4.63 -15.05
N CYS A 326 9.02 -3.96 -14.30
CA CYS A 326 7.62 -3.85 -14.67
C CYS A 326 7.32 -2.58 -15.49
N ILE A 327 7.95 -1.45 -15.15
CA ILE A 327 7.78 -0.16 -15.82
C ILE A 327 8.25 -0.25 -17.28
N GLU A 328 9.38 -0.88 -17.54
CA GLU A 328 9.96 -1.05 -18.88
C GLU A 328 9.18 -2.02 -19.80
N LYS A 329 8.18 -2.72 -19.26
CA LYS A 329 7.24 -3.51 -20.06
C LYS A 329 6.20 -2.66 -20.76
N GLY A 330 6.02 -1.41 -20.33
CA GLY A 330 5.13 -0.43 -20.94
C GLY A 330 5.87 0.63 -21.77
N ASN A 331 5.09 1.56 -22.34
CA ASN A 331 5.60 2.66 -23.14
C ASN A 331 5.96 3.89 -22.32
N ALA A 332 5.18 4.17 -21.28
CA ALA A 332 5.39 5.32 -20.40
C ALA A 332 4.65 5.12 -19.07
N THR A 333 5.23 5.67 -18.02
CA THR A 333 4.62 5.72 -16.69
C THR A 333 4.50 7.16 -16.22
N ILE A 334 3.30 7.53 -15.77
CA ILE A 334 3.00 8.85 -15.24
C ILE A 334 2.76 8.70 -13.73
N PHE A 335 3.73 9.10 -12.94
CA PHE A 335 3.64 9.14 -11.48
C PHE A 335 3.09 10.50 -11.06
N PHE A 336 2.00 10.54 -10.33
CA PHE A 336 1.44 11.81 -9.86
C PHE A 336 0.93 11.73 -8.42
N SER A 337 1.14 12.83 -7.69
CA SER A 337 0.71 12.97 -6.30
C SER A 337 0.72 14.44 -5.86
N ALA A 338 -0.03 14.74 -4.81
CA ALA A 338 0.00 16.05 -4.17
C ALA A 338 1.24 16.26 -3.28
N THR A 339 1.79 15.20 -2.73
CA THR A 339 2.81 15.24 -1.67
C THR A 339 4.15 14.63 -2.09
N MET A 340 4.41 14.51 -3.38
CA MET A 340 5.66 13.95 -3.92
C MET A 340 6.81 14.98 -3.87
N LEU A 341 7.19 15.37 -2.65
CA LEU A 341 8.25 16.35 -2.37
C LEU A 341 9.27 15.83 -1.35
N PRO A 342 10.59 16.00 -1.60
CA PRO A 342 11.16 16.52 -2.85
C PRO A 342 11.03 15.49 -3.98
N ILE A 343 10.73 15.95 -5.18
CA ILE A 343 10.44 15.06 -6.33
C ILE A 343 11.63 14.17 -6.69
N ARG A 344 12.85 14.64 -6.44
CA ARG A 344 14.08 13.87 -6.68
C ARG A 344 14.13 12.59 -5.84
N TYR A 345 13.73 12.66 -4.56
CA TYR A 345 13.65 11.50 -3.67
C TYR A 345 12.76 10.40 -4.25
N TYR A 346 11.59 10.77 -4.75
CA TYR A 346 10.65 9.82 -5.36
C TYR A 346 11.14 9.29 -6.71
N LYS A 347 11.79 10.13 -7.53
CA LYS A 347 12.41 9.66 -8.78
C LYS A 347 13.44 8.57 -8.51
N GLU A 348 14.37 8.81 -7.58
CA GLU A 348 15.43 7.88 -7.22
C GLU A 348 14.86 6.55 -6.72
N LEU A 349 13.79 6.56 -5.90
CA LEU A 349 13.21 5.35 -5.31
C LEU A 349 12.20 4.60 -6.20
N LEU A 350 11.65 5.25 -7.22
CA LEU A 350 10.60 4.64 -8.08
C LEU A 350 11.11 4.21 -9.46
N HIS A 351 12.13 4.90 -10.03
CA HIS A 351 12.65 4.53 -11.34
C HIS A 351 14.14 4.78 -11.53
N ASP A 352 14.73 5.72 -10.80
CA ASP A 352 16.17 6.06 -10.78
C ASP A 352 16.79 6.29 -12.17
N SER A 353 16.09 7.03 -13.04
CA SER A 353 16.55 7.40 -14.38
C SER A 353 16.70 8.91 -14.54
N GLU A 354 17.83 9.33 -15.11
CA GLU A 354 18.06 10.76 -15.43
C GLU A 354 17.16 11.25 -16.58
N GLU A 355 16.70 10.36 -17.45
CA GLU A 355 15.86 10.68 -18.61
C GLU A 355 14.41 11.00 -18.25
N ASP A 356 13.98 10.70 -17.04
CA ASP A 356 12.62 10.95 -16.57
C ASP A 356 12.34 12.43 -16.40
N TYR A 357 11.21 12.87 -16.95
CA TYR A 357 10.73 14.22 -16.71
C TYR A 357 10.10 14.38 -15.33
N ALA A 358 10.29 15.57 -14.77
CA ALA A 358 9.65 15.96 -13.52
C ALA A 358 9.03 17.36 -13.68
N ILE A 359 7.78 17.52 -13.24
CA ILE A 359 7.10 18.81 -13.22
C ILE A 359 6.49 19.08 -11.84
N TYR A 360 6.58 20.35 -11.46
CA TYR A 360 5.93 20.89 -10.29
C TYR A 360 4.84 21.85 -10.71
N ILE A 361 3.61 21.60 -10.28
CA ILE A 361 2.48 22.47 -10.55
C ILE A 361 2.21 23.30 -9.28
N PRO A 362 2.32 24.63 -9.33
CA PRO A 362 2.03 25.48 -8.19
C PRO A 362 0.56 25.41 -7.82
N SER A 363 0.26 25.65 -6.53
CA SER A 363 -1.11 25.72 -6.06
C SER A 363 -1.87 26.85 -6.75
N PRO A 364 -3.07 26.62 -7.31
CA PRO A 364 -3.90 27.66 -7.88
C PRO A 364 -4.63 28.49 -6.79
N PHE A 365 -4.61 28.01 -5.55
CA PHE A 365 -5.28 28.69 -4.44
C PHE A 365 -4.45 29.87 -3.97
N PRO A 366 -5.05 31.06 -3.81
CA PRO A 366 -4.37 32.28 -3.38
C PRO A 366 -3.75 32.07 -1.98
N LYS A 367 -2.47 32.44 -1.84
CA LYS A 367 -1.75 32.30 -0.54
C LYS A 367 -2.36 33.16 0.54
N GLU A 368 -3.01 34.24 0.18
CA GLU A 368 -3.69 35.20 1.06
C GLU A 368 -4.91 34.61 1.76
N HIS A 369 -5.48 33.53 1.20
CA HIS A 369 -6.59 32.80 1.82
C HIS A 369 -6.14 31.73 2.81
N ARG A 370 -4.83 31.53 2.99
CA ARG A 370 -4.27 30.55 3.92
C ARG A 370 -3.64 31.23 5.12
N GLY A 371 -4.24 31.05 6.30
CA GLY A 371 -3.58 31.37 7.58
C GLY A 371 -2.64 30.21 7.99
N LEU A 372 -1.34 30.48 8.12
CA LEU A 372 -0.38 29.51 8.66
C LEU A 372 0.16 30.03 9.99
N LEU A 373 -0.12 29.29 11.07
CA LEU A 373 0.30 29.60 12.43
C LEU A 373 1.27 28.51 12.92
N ILE A 374 2.34 28.90 13.60
CA ILE A 374 3.32 27.96 14.15
C ILE A 374 3.48 28.24 15.65
N GLY A 375 3.09 27.27 16.49
CA GLY A 375 3.34 27.30 17.93
C GLY A 375 4.83 27.13 18.21
N ARG A 376 5.47 28.12 18.83
CA ARG A 376 6.93 28.13 19.07
C ARG A 376 7.33 27.74 20.49
N ASP A 377 6.40 27.72 21.43
CA ASP A 377 6.61 27.42 22.85
C ASP A 377 6.13 26.02 23.25
N VAL A 378 5.85 25.18 22.28
CA VAL A 378 5.36 23.81 22.41
C VAL A 378 6.28 22.84 21.67
N SER A 379 6.47 21.63 22.23
CA SER A 379 7.35 20.62 21.66
C SER A 379 6.68 19.24 21.64
N SER A 380 6.81 18.53 20.54
CA SER A 380 6.40 17.12 20.40
C SER A 380 7.56 16.12 20.56
N ARG A 381 8.79 16.58 20.82
CA ARG A 381 9.98 15.75 21.01
C ARG A 381 9.77 14.75 22.15
N TYR A 382 10.13 13.49 21.93
CA TYR A 382 9.89 12.42 22.90
C TYR A 382 10.41 12.73 24.31
N ARG A 383 11.62 13.31 24.42
CA ARG A 383 12.25 13.65 25.71
C ARG A 383 11.58 14.82 26.45
N GLU A 384 10.78 15.61 25.74
CA GLU A 384 10.11 16.81 26.27
C GLU A 384 8.62 16.56 26.52
N ARG A 385 8.10 15.37 26.14
CA ARG A 385 6.70 14.99 26.32
C ARG A 385 6.32 14.92 27.80
N GLY A 386 5.17 15.45 28.12
CA GLY A 386 4.62 15.44 29.48
C GLY A 386 3.45 16.38 29.65
N PRO A 387 2.80 16.42 30.82
CA PRO A 387 1.57 17.17 31.08
C PRO A 387 1.66 18.64 30.65
N ALA A 388 2.75 19.33 30.99
CA ALA A 388 2.93 20.75 30.64
C ALA A 388 2.93 21.00 29.11
N GLN A 389 3.43 20.07 28.29
CA GLN A 389 3.35 20.20 26.84
C GLN A 389 1.96 19.87 26.32
N TYR A 390 1.31 18.86 26.87
CA TYR A 390 -0.06 18.47 26.48
C TYR A 390 -1.08 19.56 26.83
N GLU A 391 -0.93 20.21 27.98
CA GLU A 391 -1.73 21.39 28.35
C GLU A 391 -1.56 22.54 27.35
N LYS A 392 -0.33 22.81 26.91
CA LYS A 392 -0.09 23.86 25.88
C LYS A 392 -0.74 23.48 24.55
N MET A 393 -0.60 22.22 24.11
CA MET A 393 -1.25 21.74 22.88
C MET A 393 -2.76 21.88 22.97
N ALA A 394 -3.37 21.49 24.10
CA ALA A 394 -4.80 21.66 24.36
C ALA A 394 -5.25 23.11 24.29
N ARG A 395 -4.48 24.06 24.88
CA ARG A 395 -4.75 25.50 24.78
C ARG A 395 -4.69 26.02 23.35
N TYR A 396 -3.73 25.56 22.54
CA TYR A 396 -3.66 25.94 21.13
C TYR A 396 -4.87 25.45 20.35
N LEU A 397 -5.35 24.23 20.61
CA LEU A 397 -6.57 23.72 19.99
C LEU A 397 -7.80 24.51 20.42
N ASP A 398 -7.91 24.83 21.70
CA ASP A 398 -8.99 25.63 22.23
C ASP A 398 -9.05 27.05 21.61
N ILE A 399 -7.90 27.72 21.50
CA ILE A 399 -7.78 29.02 20.82
C ILE A 399 -8.16 28.91 19.34
N LEU A 400 -7.73 27.85 18.66
CA LEU A 400 -8.02 27.65 17.25
C LEU A 400 -9.52 27.55 16.99
N VAL A 401 -10.22 26.68 17.72
CA VAL A 401 -11.64 26.40 17.47
C VAL A 401 -12.55 27.55 17.91
N HIS A 402 -12.14 28.36 18.91
CA HIS A 402 -12.87 29.57 19.36
C HIS A 402 -12.51 30.81 18.54
N GLY A 403 -11.44 30.77 17.74
CA GLY A 403 -11.04 31.87 16.86
C GLY A 403 -12.04 32.12 15.72
N LYS A 404 -12.64 31.08 15.19
CA LYS A 404 -13.74 31.13 14.20
C LYS A 404 -14.60 29.88 14.36
N THR A 405 -15.92 30.07 14.43
CA THR A 405 -16.90 28.98 14.46
C THR A 405 -16.82 28.16 13.17
N GLY A 406 -16.77 26.83 13.28
CA GLY A 406 -16.69 25.89 12.16
C GLY A 406 -16.00 24.59 12.54
N ASN A 407 -15.73 23.74 11.55
CA ASN A 407 -15.17 22.41 11.77
C ASN A 407 -13.67 22.39 11.59
N TYR A 408 -13.01 21.62 12.45
CA TYR A 408 -11.55 21.51 12.51
C TYR A 408 -11.11 20.05 12.62
N MET A 409 -9.90 19.74 12.14
CA MET A 409 -9.23 18.46 12.39
C MET A 409 -7.87 18.69 13.04
N ALA A 410 -7.56 17.93 14.10
CA ALA A 410 -6.26 17.92 14.75
C ALA A 410 -5.58 16.57 14.48
N PHE A 411 -4.39 16.59 13.89
CA PHE A 411 -3.63 15.40 13.50
C PHE A 411 -2.48 15.15 14.47
N PHE A 412 -2.47 13.99 15.10
CA PHE A 412 -1.52 13.59 16.13
C PHE A 412 -0.57 12.51 15.62
N PRO A 413 0.71 12.48 16.05
CA PRO A 413 1.68 11.47 15.61
C PRO A 413 1.41 10.06 16.15
N SER A 414 0.56 9.91 17.16
CA SER A 414 0.17 8.62 17.74
C SER A 414 -1.12 8.71 18.54
N TYR A 415 -1.82 7.58 18.67
CA TYR A 415 -3.01 7.46 19.53
C TYR A 415 -2.73 7.85 20.98
N LYS A 416 -1.57 7.48 21.52
CA LYS A 416 -1.20 7.87 22.88
C LYS A 416 -1.16 9.40 23.05
N MET A 417 -0.51 10.13 22.13
CA MET A 417 -0.45 11.60 22.23
C MET A 417 -1.83 12.23 22.01
N LEU A 418 -2.65 11.64 21.14
CA LEU A 418 -4.05 12.05 20.95
C LEU A 418 -4.81 11.99 22.28
N GLU A 419 -4.75 10.86 22.99
CA GLU A 419 -5.43 10.69 24.28
C GLU A 419 -4.82 11.58 25.37
N ASP A 420 -3.49 11.66 25.47
CA ASP A 420 -2.80 12.51 26.46
C ASP A 420 -3.20 13.99 26.32
N VAL A 421 -3.35 14.52 25.10
CA VAL A 421 -3.77 15.92 24.85
C VAL A 421 -5.27 16.08 25.08
N TYR A 422 -6.08 15.09 24.71
CA TYR A 422 -7.51 15.09 24.99
C TYR A 422 -7.79 15.14 26.51
N ASP A 423 -7.14 14.26 27.26
CA ASP A 423 -7.29 14.22 28.73
C ASP A 423 -6.84 15.54 29.39
N ALA A 424 -5.76 16.14 28.90
CA ALA A 424 -5.31 17.45 29.36
C ALA A 424 -6.37 18.54 29.08
N ALA A 425 -7.00 18.54 27.90
CA ALA A 425 -8.05 19.48 27.57
C ALA A 425 -9.26 19.35 28.52
N ILE A 426 -9.71 18.11 28.77
CA ILE A 426 -10.83 17.84 29.69
C ILE A 426 -10.50 18.24 31.13
N GLN A 427 -9.30 17.91 31.63
CA GLN A 427 -8.88 18.31 33.01
C GLN A 427 -8.80 19.83 33.19
N MET A 428 -8.48 20.55 32.13
CA MET A 428 -8.42 22.01 32.14
C MET A 428 -9.79 22.68 31.91
N GLY A 429 -10.85 21.92 31.63
CA GLY A 429 -12.17 22.45 31.28
C GLY A 429 -12.21 23.17 29.92
N LEU A 430 -11.24 22.87 29.03
CA LEU A 430 -11.16 23.38 27.65
C LEU A 430 -12.05 22.55 26.71
N LEU A 431 -12.42 23.12 25.57
CA LEU A 431 -13.20 22.46 24.52
C LEU A 431 -14.56 21.89 25.00
N SER A 432 -15.09 22.38 26.13
CA SER A 432 -16.31 21.83 26.76
C SER A 432 -17.59 22.11 25.96
N ASP A 433 -17.57 23.10 25.10
CA ASP A 433 -18.65 23.55 24.21
C ASP A 433 -18.43 23.13 22.76
N ILE A 434 -17.39 22.33 22.49
CA ILE A 434 -17.05 21.81 21.15
C ILE A 434 -17.34 20.32 21.10
N ARG A 435 -18.00 19.86 20.05
CA ARG A 435 -18.21 18.45 19.78
C ARG A 435 -16.91 17.81 19.32
N ILE A 436 -16.34 16.91 20.13
CA ILE A 436 -15.10 16.20 19.80
C ILE A 436 -15.45 14.81 19.25
N VAL A 437 -14.86 14.45 18.10
CA VAL A 437 -14.92 13.13 17.51
C VAL A 437 -13.50 12.57 17.37
N LYS A 438 -13.28 11.32 17.81
CA LYS A 438 -11.94 10.70 17.84
C LYS A 438 -11.84 9.54 16.88
N GLN A 439 -10.76 9.49 16.13
CA GLN A 439 -10.40 8.32 15.31
C GLN A 439 -9.98 7.17 16.22
N THR A 440 -10.56 5.98 16.02
CA THR A 440 -10.14 4.72 16.66
C THR A 440 -9.19 3.92 15.76
N ALA A 441 -8.51 2.90 16.33
CA ALA A 441 -7.46 2.16 15.63
C ALA A 441 -7.96 1.29 14.46
N HIS A 442 -9.19 0.80 14.53
CA HIS A 442 -9.76 -0.12 13.54
C HIS A 442 -11.17 0.35 13.16
N LEU A 443 -11.25 1.28 12.21
CA LEU A 443 -12.53 1.74 11.66
C LEU A 443 -12.88 0.93 10.41
N THR A 444 -14.11 0.46 10.35
CA THR A 444 -14.71 -0.06 9.12
C THR A 444 -14.97 1.07 8.12
N GLU A 445 -15.26 0.74 6.88
CA GLU A 445 -15.62 1.74 5.86
C GLU A 445 -16.86 2.55 6.27
N GLU A 446 -17.86 1.88 6.84
CA GLU A 446 -19.09 2.51 7.33
C GLU A 446 -18.83 3.46 8.51
N GLU A 447 -18.02 3.06 9.49
CA GLU A 447 -17.63 3.92 10.60
C GLU A 447 -16.80 5.14 10.16
N ARG A 448 -16.00 4.97 9.09
CA ARG A 448 -15.28 6.06 8.46
C ARG A 448 -16.23 7.08 7.82
N GLU A 449 -17.23 6.63 7.08
CA GLU A 449 -18.26 7.49 6.50
C GLU A 449 -19.03 8.22 7.59
N GLN A 450 -19.48 7.53 8.64
CA GLN A 450 -20.15 8.10 9.79
C GLN A 450 -19.29 9.16 10.50
N PHE A 451 -17.98 8.96 10.60
CA PHE A 451 -17.06 9.96 11.14
C PHE A 451 -17.05 11.24 10.29
N LEU A 452 -16.99 11.12 8.97
CA LEU A 452 -16.97 12.26 8.04
C LEU A 452 -18.31 12.98 7.95
N GLU A 453 -19.43 12.29 8.16
CA GLU A 453 -20.77 12.89 8.23
C GLU A 453 -20.94 13.85 9.40
N GLN A 454 -20.15 13.70 10.47
CA GLN A 454 -20.18 14.64 11.60
C GLN A 454 -19.75 16.07 11.20
N PHE A 455 -18.96 16.20 10.12
CA PHE A 455 -18.47 17.47 9.60
C PHE A 455 -19.49 18.10 8.65
N SER A 456 -20.59 18.60 9.19
CA SER A 456 -21.60 19.35 8.43
C SER A 456 -21.23 20.83 8.34
N ALA A 457 -21.57 21.46 7.21
CA ALA A 457 -21.44 22.91 7.06
C ALA A 457 -22.45 23.69 7.94
N GLU A 458 -23.52 23.03 8.35
CA GLU A 458 -24.58 23.56 9.18
C GLU A 458 -24.59 22.83 10.53
N GLY A 459 -24.53 23.56 11.64
CA GLY A 459 -24.61 23.00 12.99
C GLY A 459 -23.53 23.47 13.95
N GLU A 460 -23.31 22.69 15.00
CA GLU A 460 -22.29 22.97 16.02
C GLU A 460 -20.89 22.68 15.47
N SER A 461 -19.89 23.44 15.95
CA SER A 461 -18.49 23.23 15.61
C SER A 461 -18.01 21.83 16.02
N VAL A 462 -17.33 21.14 15.11
CA VAL A 462 -16.75 19.81 15.35
C VAL A 462 -15.24 19.89 15.31
N LEU A 463 -14.59 19.26 16.28
CA LEU A 463 -13.15 19.05 16.29
C LEU A 463 -12.84 17.55 16.19
N GLY A 464 -12.31 17.12 15.04
CA GLY A 464 -11.85 15.75 14.81
C GLY A 464 -10.43 15.54 15.35
N PHE A 465 -10.24 14.54 16.19
CA PHE A 465 -8.93 14.08 16.65
C PHE A 465 -8.50 12.89 15.78
N CYS A 466 -7.52 13.10 14.92
CA CYS A 466 -7.08 12.14 13.89
C CYS A 466 -5.60 11.78 14.02
N ILE A 467 -5.17 10.71 13.37
CA ILE A 467 -3.77 10.30 13.33
C ILE A 467 -3.10 10.82 12.06
N LEU A 468 -1.94 11.43 12.21
CA LEU A 468 -1.11 11.96 11.13
C LEU A 468 -0.60 10.81 10.24
N GLY A 469 -0.89 10.88 8.95
CA GLY A 469 -0.67 9.77 8.01
C GLY A 469 -1.66 8.61 8.17
N GLY A 470 -2.76 8.81 8.93
CA GLY A 470 -3.87 7.85 9.04
C GLY A 470 -4.92 8.03 7.95
N ILE A 471 -6.01 7.29 8.08
CA ILE A 471 -7.09 7.19 7.06
C ILE A 471 -7.82 8.52 6.76
N PHE A 472 -7.70 9.52 7.65
CA PHE A 472 -8.28 10.84 7.47
C PHE A 472 -7.27 11.91 7.03
N SER A 473 -5.98 11.56 6.89
CA SER A 473 -4.97 12.49 6.36
C SER A 473 -5.02 12.60 4.83
N GLU A 474 -5.61 11.61 4.16
CA GLU A 474 -5.68 11.54 2.70
C GLU A 474 -7.01 10.97 2.21
N GLY A 475 -7.42 11.38 1.00
CA GLY A 475 -8.58 10.80 0.32
C GLY A 475 -9.89 11.10 0.99
N ILE A 476 -9.99 12.24 1.69
CA ILE A 476 -11.24 12.80 2.17
C ILE A 476 -11.55 14.06 1.37
N ASP A 477 -12.84 14.33 1.16
CA ASP A 477 -13.32 15.52 0.47
C ASP A 477 -14.37 16.23 1.36
N LEU A 478 -13.90 17.24 2.09
CA LEU A 478 -14.71 18.09 2.95
C LEU A 478 -14.77 19.49 2.34
N VAL A 479 -15.64 19.67 1.36
CA VAL A 479 -15.76 20.88 0.56
C VAL A 479 -16.33 22.05 1.36
N GLY A 480 -15.78 23.25 1.12
CA GLY A 480 -16.29 24.51 1.67
C GLY A 480 -16.19 24.60 3.20
N GLU A 481 -17.28 24.97 3.85
CA GLU A 481 -17.34 25.16 5.30
C GLU A 481 -17.36 23.84 6.10
N ARG A 482 -17.35 22.69 5.45
CA ARG A 482 -17.28 21.38 6.13
C ARG A 482 -15.96 21.17 6.87
N LEU A 483 -14.87 21.83 6.45
CA LEU A 483 -13.60 21.87 7.16
C LEU A 483 -12.91 23.21 6.90
N ILE A 484 -12.74 24.02 7.94
CA ILE A 484 -12.18 25.38 7.81
C ILE A 484 -10.75 25.50 8.34
N GLY A 485 -10.26 24.52 9.07
CA GLY A 485 -8.90 24.54 9.60
C GLY A 485 -8.40 23.17 10.06
N THR A 486 -7.07 23.05 10.04
CA THR A 486 -6.37 21.86 10.56
C THR A 486 -5.28 22.27 11.53
N ALA A 487 -5.04 21.44 12.55
CA ALA A 487 -3.91 21.54 13.44
C ALA A 487 -3.03 20.30 13.33
N VAL A 488 -1.74 20.46 13.02
CA VAL A 488 -0.79 19.36 12.95
C VAL A 488 0.09 19.37 14.20
N ILE A 489 -0.02 18.33 15.01
CA ILE A 489 0.71 18.18 16.27
C ILE A 489 1.98 17.37 16.02
N GLY A 490 3.11 18.07 15.92
CA GLY A 490 4.41 17.43 15.70
C GLY A 490 4.87 17.39 14.23
N THR A 491 5.93 16.64 13.98
CA THR A 491 6.66 16.66 12.71
C THR A 491 6.39 15.44 11.83
N GLY A 492 5.52 14.52 12.26
CA GLY A 492 5.22 13.30 11.49
C GLY A 492 6.39 12.33 11.31
N LEU A 493 7.55 12.58 11.93
CA LEU A 493 8.72 11.69 11.79
C LEU A 493 8.36 10.26 12.16
N PRO A 494 8.77 9.26 11.37
CA PRO A 494 8.61 7.86 11.70
C PRO A 494 9.19 7.52 13.08
N MET A 495 8.64 6.49 13.70
CA MET A 495 9.19 5.96 14.94
C MET A 495 10.59 5.37 14.69
N VAL A 496 11.51 5.59 15.64
CA VAL A 496 12.84 4.97 15.61
C VAL A 496 12.68 3.47 15.80
N CYS A 497 13.19 2.70 14.85
CA CYS A 497 13.25 1.23 14.89
C CYS A 497 14.47 0.76 14.09
N ASN A 498 14.84 -0.51 14.27
CA ASN A 498 16.02 -1.09 13.64
C ASN A 498 15.98 -0.94 12.10
N GLU A 499 14.84 -1.16 11.49
CA GLU A 499 14.66 -1.02 10.03
C GLU A 499 14.94 0.41 9.55
N ARG A 500 14.50 1.43 10.30
CA ARG A 500 14.79 2.84 9.98
C ARG A 500 16.26 3.21 10.22
N GLU A 501 16.93 2.62 11.21
CA GLU A 501 18.37 2.80 11.41
C GLU A 501 19.19 2.15 10.28
N ILE A 502 18.77 0.95 9.81
CA ILE A 502 19.38 0.27 8.67
C ILE A 502 19.20 1.13 7.40
N GLN A 503 17.99 1.63 7.14
CA GLN A 503 17.70 2.53 6.02
C GLN A 503 18.53 3.83 6.10
N GLN A 504 18.63 4.44 7.29
CA GLN A 504 19.44 5.63 7.50
C GLN A 504 20.90 5.37 7.16
N ARG A 505 21.48 4.27 7.65
CA ARG A 505 22.87 3.92 7.36
C ARG A 505 23.10 3.70 5.87
N TYR A 506 22.22 2.94 5.19
CA TYR A 506 22.31 2.67 3.75
C TYR A 506 22.38 3.97 2.94
N PHE A 507 21.45 4.91 3.15
CA PHE A 507 21.44 6.18 2.41
C PHE A 507 22.51 7.18 2.88
N GLU A 508 23.02 7.07 4.12
CA GLU A 508 24.18 7.85 4.57
C GLU A 508 25.44 7.41 3.84
N GLU A 509 25.68 6.12 3.72
CA GLU A 509 26.83 5.55 3.02
C GLU A 509 26.78 5.79 1.51
N ARG A 510 25.59 5.70 0.91
CA ARG A 510 25.37 5.87 -0.53
C ARG A 510 25.42 7.34 -0.95
N ASP A 511 24.71 8.22 -0.28
CA ASP A 511 24.39 9.57 -0.76
C ASP A 511 24.68 10.69 0.27
N GLY A 512 25.09 10.35 1.50
CA GLY A 512 25.26 11.31 2.60
C GLY A 512 23.95 11.95 3.06
N LYS A 513 22.80 11.25 2.90
CA LYS A 513 21.44 11.76 3.17
C LYS A 513 20.60 10.79 3.99
N GLY A 514 21.22 10.07 4.90
CA GLY A 514 20.55 9.03 5.67
C GLY A 514 19.35 9.53 6.46
N PHE A 515 19.49 10.63 7.19
CA PHE A 515 18.40 11.20 7.99
C PHE A 515 17.24 11.71 7.10
N GLU A 516 17.55 12.35 5.98
CA GLU A 516 16.57 12.86 5.04
C GLU A 516 15.67 11.75 4.50
N TYR A 517 16.26 10.64 4.08
CA TYR A 517 15.53 9.53 3.44
C TYR A 517 14.78 8.68 4.45
N ALA A 518 15.37 8.38 5.60
CA ALA A 518 14.74 7.52 6.59
C ALA A 518 13.67 8.22 7.44
N TYR A 519 13.82 9.54 7.68
CA TYR A 519 12.98 10.26 8.63
C TYR A 519 12.35 11.54 8.07
N LEU A 520 13.16 12.45 7.51
CA LEU A 520 12.70 13.80 7.19
C LEU A 520 11.66 13.80 6.07
N TYR A 521 11.96 13.21 4.93
CA TYR A 521 11.05 13.21 3.78
C TYR A 521 9.76 12.43 4.07
N PRO A 522 9.79 11.20 4.63
CA PRO A 522 8.57 10.52 5.04
C PRO A 522 7.74 11.29 6.08
N GLY A 523 8.40 11.96 7.04
CA GLY A 523 7.73 12.77 8.04
C GLY A 523 7.06 14.01 7.44
N MET A 524 7.78 14.76 6.60
CA MET A 524 7.24 15.94 5.91
C MET A 524 6.10 15.59 4.96
N ASN A 525 6.16 14.43 4.31
CA ASN A 525 5.07 13.95 3.48
C ASN A 525 3.76 13.82 4.28
N LYS A 526 3.81 13.19 5.46
CA LYS A 526 2.63 13.09 6.35
C LYS A 526 2.07 14.45 6.77
N VAL A 527 2.96 15.42 7.04
CA VAL A 527 2.55 16.80 7.40
C VAL A 527 1.88 17.52 6.22
N GLN A 528 2.35 17.26 4.99
CA GLN A 528 1.75 17.84 3.79
C GLN A 528 0.39 17.23 3.43
N GLN A 529 0.13 15.99 3.85
CA GLN A 529 -1.14 15.30 3.64
C GLN A 529 -2.25 15.82 4.57
N ALA A 530 -1.91 16.17 5.81
CA ALA A 530 -2.80 16.73 6.81
C ALA A 530 -3.09 18.23 6.57
#